data_ff5a29ea77ebee249954b788651a9c15
#
_entry.id   ff5a29ea77ebee249954b788651a9c15
#
_cell.length_a   1.000
_cell.length_b   1.000
_cell.length_c   1.000
_cell.angle_alpha   90.00
_cell.angle_beta   90.00
_cell.angle_gamma   90.00
#
_symmetry.space_group_name_H-M   'P 1'
#
loop_
_entity.id
_entity.type
_entity.pdbx_description
1 polymer ?
#
loop_
_entity_poly.entity_id
_entity_poly.type
_entity_poly.pdbx_seq_one_letter_code
_entity_poly.pdbx_strand_id
1 'polypeptide(L)'
;GASQIQSLAYSLDNGMTFHVYEKNPIIAADKECRDPNMFWHEKSGKWILVLAAALEKEMWIYSSPDLKNWTKESSFGHGYGAQEGVWECPDLMELPVRGTDRTKWVLICNINPGGPFGGSAAQYFVGDFDGKTFTCDTKPEVTKWMDYGKDHYAAVSWSNTPEKRHTVIAWMSNWQYANNVPTKQFRSANTLPRDIELYEGSDGELYLAATPALEVNALRTGKALKYGAFSAGTKKVSRKLPVENSGICEINLELAPRSADKVYITLSNDCLLYTSPSPRDKR
;
A
#
# COMPACT_ATOMS: atom_id res chain seq x y z
N GLY A 1 0.64 20.10 -21.08
CA GLY A 1 0.69 18.65 -20.96
C GLY A 1 -0.43 18.01 -21.74
N ALA A 2 -0.26 16.77 -22.20
CA ALA A 2 -1.32 16.03 -22.84
C ALA A 2 -2.44 15.75 -21.82
N SER A 3 -3.69 15.83 -22.23
CA SER A 3 -4.79 15.40 -21.38
C SER A 3 -4.76 13.88 -21.24
N GLN A 4 -5.01 13.37 -20.05
CA GLN A 4 -5.11 11.95 -19.77
C GLN A 4 -6.58 11.54 -19.84
N ILE A 5 -6.86 10.50 -20.64
CA ILE A 5 -8.20 9.96 -20.84
C ILE A 5 -8.24 8.51 -20.37
N GLN A 6 -9.44 8.02 -20.02
CA GLN A 6 -9.61 6.61 -19.71
C GLN A 6 -10.23 5.89 -20.90
N SER A 7 -9.60 4.80 -21.30
CA SER A 7 -10.00 3.99 -22.44
C SER A 7 -10.26 2.55 -22.04
N LEU A 8 -11.22 1.92 -22.70
CA LEU A 8 -11.57 0.51 -22.51
C LEU A 8 -10.97 -0.34 -23.62
N ALA A 9 -10.39 -1.47 -23.24
CA ALA A 9 -10.07 -2.57 -24.12
C ALA A 9 -10.67 -3.85 -23.55
N TYR A 10 -10.98 -4.82 -24.40
CA TYR A 10 -11.55 -6.11 -24.02
C TYR A 10 -10.85 -7.26 -24.73
N SER A 11 -10.90 -8.43 -24.12
CA SER A 11 -10.35 -9.67 -24.67
C SER A 11 -11.44 -10.71 -24.86
N LEU A 12 -11.30 -11.55 -25.90
CA LEU A 12 -12.16 -12.68 -26.18
C LEU A 12 -11.44 -14.03 -26.00
N ASP A 13 -10.18 -14.01 -25.59
CA ASP A 13 -9.28 -15.16 -25.50
C ASP A 13 -8.53 -15.23 -24.16
N ASN A 14 -9.21 -14.89 -23.07
CA ASN A 14 -8.68 -14.90 -21.71
C ASN A 14 -7.45 -13.98 -21.50
N GLY A 15 -7.42 -12.83 -22.17
CA GLY A 15 -6.38 -11.82 -21.97
C GLY A 15 -5.13 -12.01 -22.84
N MET A 16 -5.14 -12.93 -23.80
CA MET A 16 -4.00 -13.14 -24.71
C MET A 16 -3.91 -12.04 -25.75
N THR A 17 -5.07 -11.55 -26.23
CA THR A 17 -5.15 -10.39 -27.13
C THR A 17 -6.20 -9.41 -26.65
N PHE A 18 -6.04 -8.13 -27.00
CA PHE A 18 -6.97 -7.08 -26.60
C PHE A 18 -7.46 -6.29 -27.80
N HIS A 19 -8.75 -6.01 -27.81
CA HIS A 19 -9.43 -5.15 -28.77
C HIS A 19 -9.76 -3.82 -28.11
N VAL A 20 -9.38 -2.73 -28.76
CA VAL A 20 -9.72 -1.38 -28.29
C VAL A 20 -11.22 -1.13 -28.52
N TYR A 21 -11.91 -0.64 -27.50
CA TYR A 21 -13.33 -0.29 -27.64
C TYR A 21 -13.51 0.92 -28.58
N GLU A 22 -14.38 0.77 -29.56
CA GLU A 22 -14.52 1.75 -30.66
C GLU A 22 -15.03 3.14 -30.22
N LYS A 23 -15.76 3.20 -29.08
CA LYS A 23 -16.31 4.46 -28.54
C LYS A 23 -15.45 5.05 -27.42
N ASN A 24 -14.17 4.78 -27.44
CA ASN A 24 -13.25 5.47 -26.53
C ASN A 24 -13.10 6.95 -26.86
N PRO A 25 -12.80 7.82 -25.88
CA PRO A 25 -12.61 7.51 -24.45
C PRO A 25 -13.94 7.25 -23.72
N ILE A 26 -13.92 6.34 -22.73
CA ILE A 26 -15.06 6.11 -21.85
C ILE A 26 -15.18 7.17 -20.74
N ILE A 27 -14.09 7.79 -20.36
CA ILE A 27 -14.04 8.97 -19.50
C ILE A 27 -13.05 9.94 -20.13
N ALA A 28 -13.56 11.08 -20.57
CA ALA A 28 -12.76 12.22 -20.97
C ALA A 28 -12.43 13.01 -19.70
N ALA A 29 -11.26 12.80 -19.15
CA ALA A 29 -10.82 13.51 -17.97
C ALA A 29 -9.92 14.69 -18.35
N ASP A 30 -9.75 15.60 -17.41
CA ASP A 30 -8.86 16.73 -17.51
C ASP A 30 -7.39 16.32 -17.41
N LYS A 31 -6.52 17.33 -17.31
CA LYS A 31 -5.07 17.13 -17.13
C LYS A 31 -4.77 16.35 -15.86
N GLU A 32 -3.79 15.45 -15.95
CA GLU A 32 -3.26 14.69 -14.81
C GLU A 32 -4.31 13.85 -14.06
N CYS A 33 -5.28 13.26 -14.80
CA CYS A 33 -6.23 12.30 -14.27
C CYS A 33 -5.85 10.89 -14.73
N ARG A 34 -5.39 10.04 -13.80
CA ARG A 34 -4.76 8.74 -14.12
C ARG A 34 -5.00 7.65 -13.08
N ASP A 35 -4.45 6.47 -13.37
CA ASP A 35 -4.41 5.31 -12.49
C ASP A 35 -5.81 4.83 -12.07
N PRO A 36 -6.69 4.48 -13.01
CA PRO A 36 -8.02 4.00 -12.66
C PRO A 36 -7.94 2.64 -11.97
N ASN A 37 -8.58 2.53 -10.81
CA ASN A 37 -8.85 1.27 -10.12
C ASN A 37 -10.33 0.97 -10.16
N MET A 38 -10.73 -0.28 -10.43
CA MET A 38 -12.11 -0.62 -10.71
C MET A 38 -12.53 -1.92 -10.04
N PHE A 39 -13.75 -1.94 -9.46
CA PHE A 39 -14.32 -3.12 -8.82
C PHE A 39 -15.85 -3.15 -8.94
N TRP A 40 -16.43 -4.34 -8.75
CA TRP A 40 -17.87 -4.50 -8.64
C TRP A 40 -18.33 -4.24 -7.20
N HIS A 41 -19.31 -3.34 -7.01
CA HIS A 41 -19.87 -3.05 -5.71
C HIS A 41 -21.24 -3.74 -5.57
N GLU A 42 -21.25 -4.85 -4.82
CA GLU A 42 -22.42 -5.73 -4.68
C GLU A 42 -23.67 -5.00 -4.19
N LYS A 43 -23.55 -4.16 -3.16
CA LYS A 43 -24.70 -3.46 -2.55
C LYS A 43 -25.42 -2.52 -3.53
N SER A 44 -24.69 -1.87 -4.43
CA SER A 44 -25.28 -0.96 -5.43
C SER A 44 -25.57 -1.63 -6.77
N GLY A 45 -25.05 -2.84 -7.01
CA GLY A 45 -25.17 -3.54 -8.30
C GLY A 45 -24.52 -2.77 -9.44
N LYS A 46 -23.39 -2.10 -9.18
CA LYS A 46 -22.66 -1.27 -10.15
C LYS A 46 -21.16 -1.50 -10.10
N TRP A 47 -20.52 -1.24 -11.22
CA TRP A 47 -19.09 -1.04 -11.28
C TRP A 47 -18.73 0.31 -10.70
N ILE A 48 -17.71 0.33 -9.86
CA ILE A 48 -17.13 1.55 -9.29
C ILE A 48 -15.73 1.71 -9.89
N LEU A 49 -15.37 2.93 -10.23
CA LEU A 49 -14.03 3.29 -10.68
C LEU A 49 -13.56 4.48 -9.85
N VAL A 50 -12.37 4.34 -9.26
CA VAL A 50 -11.68 5.41 -8.56
C VAL A 50 -10.53 5.89 -9.44
N LEU A 51 -10.47 7.20 -9.68
CA LEU A 51 -9.51 7.84 -10.56
C LEU A 51 -8.75 8.93 -9.81
N ALA A 52 -7.44 8.92 -9.89
CA ALA A 52 -6.63 10.00 -9.32
C ALA A 52 -6.72 11.27 -10.17
N ALA A 53 -7.23 12.34 -9.59
CA ALA A 53 -7.06 13.71 -10.07
C ALA A 53 -5.79 14.28 -9.39
N ALA A 54 -4.63 13.94 -9.95
CA ALA A 54 -3.35 13.99 -9.26
C ALA A 54 -2.96 15.38 -8.74
N LEU A 55 -3.19 16.41 -9.53
CA LEU A 55 -2.88 17.82 -9.17
C LEU A 55 -3.90 18.39 -8.19
N GLU A 56 -5.16 17.97 -8.30
CA GLU A 56 -6.24 18.39 -7.42
C GLU A 56 -6.12 17.75 -6.02
N LYS A 57 -5.33 16.68 -5.90
CA LYS A 57 -5.19 15.86 -4.69
C LYS A 57 -6.53 15.31 -4.23
N GLU A 58 -7.24 14.78 -5.22
CA GLU A 58 -8.54 14.14 -5.05
C GLU A 58 -8.56 12.76 -5.72
N MET A 59 -9.37 11.89 -5.18
CA MET A 59 -9.79 10.65 -5.82
C MET A 59 -11.23 10.82 -6.29
N TRP A 60 -11.43 10.81 -7.61
CA TRP A 60 -12.75 10.92 -8.22
C TRP A 60 -13.40 9.55 -8.31
N ILE A 61 -14.64 9.48 -7.87
CA ILE A 61 -15.42 8.24 -7.82
C ILE A 61 -16.47 8.27 -8.90
N TYR A 62 -16.45 7.23 -9.73
CA TYR A 62 -17.40 7.02 -10.80
C TYR A 62 -18.17 5.72 -10.59
N SER A 63 -19.40 5.65 -11.11
CA SER A 63 -20.16 4.43 -11.20
C SER A 63 -20.61 4.14 -12.64
N SER A 64 -20.75 2.84 -12.97
CA SER A 64 -21.25 2.40 -14.26
C SER A 64 -22.08 1.12 -14.12
N PRO A 65 -23.18 0.98 -14.86
CA PRO A 65 -23.90 -0.28 -14.94
C PRO A 65 -23.26 -1.30 -15.92
N ASP A 66 -22.38 -0.86 -16.83
CA ASP A 66 -22.00 -1.62 -18.02
C ASP A 66 -20.53 -1.45 -18.45
N LEU A 67 -19.69 -0.80 -17.63
CA LEU A 67 -18.27 -0.48 -17.91
C LEU A 67 -18.03 0.51 -19.07
N LYS A 68 -19.07 0.96 -19.73
CA LYS A 68 -19.00 1.83 -20.91
C LYS A 68 -19.50 3.24 -20.61
N ASN A 69 -20.59 3.31 -19.83
CA ASN A 69 -21.24 4.56 -19.46
C ASN A 69 -20.94 4.89 -18.00
N TRP A 70 -20.10 5.89 -17.77
CA TRP A 70 -19.63 6.27 -16.45
C TRP A 70 -20.24 7.59 -15.99
N THR A 71 -20.68 7.64 -14.75
CA THR A 71 -21.17 8.84 -14.08
C THR A 71 -20.25 9.18 -12.93
N LYS A 72 -19.73 10.41 -12.87
CA LYS A 72 -18.98 10.91 -11.70
C LYS A 72 -19.98 11.12 -10.56
N GLU A 73 -19.80 10.38 -9.48
CA GLU A 73 -20.67 10.40 -8.31
C GLU A 73 -20.15 11.39 -7.25
N SER A 74 -18.86 11.37 -6.96
CA SER A 74 -18.25 12.21 -5.92
C SER A 74 -16.74 12.37 -6.10
N SER A 75 -16.11 13.11 -5.18
CA SER A 75 -14.67 13.15 -4.99
C SER A 75 -14.32 13.11 -3.50
N PHE A 76 -13.11 12.65 -3.18
CA PHE A 76 -12.57 12.64 -1.84
C PHE A 76 -11.09 13.03 -1.87
N GLY A 77 -10.62 13.75 -0.85
CA GLY A 77 -9.20 13.95 -0.58
C GLY A 77 -8.79 15.37 -0.27
N HIS A 78 -9.47 16.36 -0.82
CA HIS A 78 -9.09 17.75 -0.59
C HIS A 78 -9.03 18.09 0.90
N GLY A 79 -7.84 18.45 1.38
CA GLY A 79 -7.59 18.79 2.79
C GLY A 79 -7.41 17.59 3.74
N TYR A 80 -7.45 16.35 3.26
CA TYR A 80 -7.24 15.15 4.07
C TYR A 80 -5.82 14.59 3.93
N GLY A 81 -5.21 14.21 5.06
CA GLY A 81 -3.90 13.57 5.10
C GLY A 81 -2.77 14.44 4.55
N ALA A 82 -1.75 13.81 3.97
CA ALA A 82 -0.63 14.51 3.36
C ALA A 82 -1.03 15.12 2.01
N GLN A 83 -0.84 16.42 1.88
CA GLN A 83 -1.25 17.22 0.73
C GLN A 83 -0.07 17.74 -0.10
N GLU A 84 1.16 17.31 0.17
CA GLU A 84 2.31 17.64 -0.65
C GLU A 84 2.32 16.81 -1.93
N GLY A 85 2.86 17.35 -3.02
CA GLY A 85 3.02 16.63 -4.27
C GLY A 85 1.71 16.25 -4.98
N VAL A 86 1.75 15.17 -5.74
CA VAL A 86 0.63 14.62 -6.51
C VAL A 86 0.06 13.37 -5.85
N TRP A 87 -1.22 13.10 -6.08
CA TRP A 87 -1.89 11.88 -5.62
C TRP A 87 -2.07 10.90 -6.78
N GLU A 88 -1.73 9.62 -6.56
CA GLU A 88 -1.67 8.60 -7.61
C GLU A 88 -2.15 7.24 -7.11
N CYS A 89 -2.36 6.31 -8.03
CA CYS A 89 -2.62 4.89 -7.79
C CYS A 89 -3.67 4.64 -6.68
N PRO A 90 -4.92 5.11 -6.83
CA PRO A 90 -5.97 4.84 -5.85
C PRO A 90 -6.31 3.35 -5.80
N ASP A 91 -6.66 2.87 -4.62
CA ASP A 91 -7.23 1.53 -4.44
C ASP A 91 -8.27 1.58 -3.32
N LEU A 92 -9.52 1.24 -3.62
CA LEU A 92 -10.64 1.30 -2.68
C LEU A 92 -11.21 -0.09 -2.45
N MET A 93 -11.16 -0.55 -1.20
CA MET A 93 -11.58 -1.91 -0.84
C MET A 93 -12.23 -1.97 0.53
N GLU A 94 -13.10 -2.97 0.72
CA GLU A 94 -13.71 -3.27 2.02
C GLU A 94 -12.84 -4.29 2.76
N LEU A 95 -12.29 -3.92 3.93
CA LEU A 95 -11.40 -4.77 4.72
C LEU A 95 -12.06 -5.24 6.01
N PRO A 96 -11.79 -6.48 6.45
CA PRO A 96 -12.24 -6.96 7.75
C PRO A 96 -11.47 -6.26 8.88
N VAL A 97 -12.15 -6.09 10.02
CA VAL A 97 -11.53 -5.63 11.26
C VAL A 97 -11.22 -6.87 12.12
N ARG A 98 -9.93 -7.11 12.33
CA ARG A 98 -9.39 -8.30 13.04
C ARG A 98 -10.11 -8.56 14.36
N GLY A 99 -10.51 -9.80 14.57
CA GLY A 99 -11.17 -10.25 15.81
C GLY A 99 -12.62 -9.79 15.95
N THR A 100 -13.26 -9.29 14.91
CA THR A 100 -14.66 -8.86 14.89
C THR A 100 -15.35 -9.31 13.60
N ASP A 101 -16.68 -9.17 13.55
CA ASP A 101 -17.47 -9.37 12.32
C ASP A 101 -17.66 -8.05 11.51
N ARG A 102 -16.97 -6.98 11.92
CA ARG A 102 -17.05 -5.66 11.26
C ARG A 102 -16.14 -5.60 10.04
N THR A 103 -16.57 -4.82 9.06
CA THR A 103 -15.74 -4.38 7.94
C THR A 103 -15.73 -2.85 7.89
N LYS A 104 -14.70 -2.29 7.26
CA LYS A 104 -14.61 -0.88 6.89
C LYS A 104 -13.96 -0.74 5.53
N TRP A 105 -14.28 0.33 4.85
CA TRP A 105 -13.65 0.67 3.60
C TRP A 105 -12.31 1.37 3.81
N VAL A 106 -11.35 1.02 2.99
CA VAL A 106 -10.02 1.64 2.98
C VAL A 106 -9.74 2.17 1.60
N LEU A 107 -9.39 3.44 1.53
CA LEU A 107 -8.90 4.08 0.32
C LEU A 107 -7.39 4.28 0.46
N ILE A 108 -6.62 3.58 -0.37
CA ILE A 108 -5.18 3.77 -0.51
C ILE A 108 -4.94 4.92 -1.48
N CYS A 109 -3.97 5.76 -1.16
CA CYS A 109 -3.52 6.88 -1.97
C CYS A 109 -1.99 6.97 -1.92
N ASN A 110 -1.38 6.93 -3.07
CA ASN A 110 0.07 7.11 -3.17
C ASN A 110 0.39 8.59 -3.42
N ILE A 111 1.46 9.09 -2.81
CA ILE A 111 1.84 10.50 -2.86
C ILE A 111 3.31 10.66 -3.24
N ASN A 112 3.62 11.67 -4.07
CA ASN A 112 4.99 12.02 -4.44
C ASN A 112 5.15 13.51 -4.82
N PRO A 113 6.04 14.29 -4.14
CA PRO A 113 6.67 13.96 -2.85
C PRO A 113 5.70 14.06 -1.67
N GLY A 114 6.18 13.93 -0.46
CA GLY A 114 5.38 14.12 0.76
C GLY A 114 5.41 12.94 1.72
N GLY A 115 6.18 11.90 1.40
CA GLY A 115 6.36 10.75 2.29
C GLY A 115 7.02 11.10 3.63
N PRO A 116 6.79 10.30 4.69
CA PRO A 116 7.26 10.60 6.06
C PRO A 116 8.79 10.62 6.19
N PHE A 117 9.49 10.01 5.24
CA PHE A 117 10.96 10.00 5.16
C PHE A 117 11.48 10.70 3.89
N GLY A 118 10.62 11.53 3.28
CA GLY A 118 10.88 12.22 2.03
C GLY A 118 10.59 11.35 0.79
N GLY A 119 10.34 12.02 -0.34
CA GLY A 119 9.99 11.39 -1.60
C GLY A 119 8.61 10.76 -1.61
N SER A 120 8.49 9.62 -2.27
CA SER A 120 7.23 8.92 -2.47
C SER A 120 6.84 8.02 -1.30
N ALA A 121 5.53 7.86 -1.05
CA ALA A 121 4.98 6.97 -0.03
C ALA A 121 3.52 6.63 -0.35
N ALA A 122 2.93 5.70 0.40
CA ALA A 122 1.52 5.35 0.34
C ALA A 122 0.83 5.69 1.66
N GLN A 123 -0.17 6.55 1.62
CA GLN A 123 -1.09 6.84 2.73
C GLN A 123 -2.41 6.10 2.53
N TYR A 124 -3.20 5.98 3.59
CA TYR A 124 -4.53 5.37 3.51
C TYR A 124 -5.53 6.09 4.39
N PHE A 125 -6.80 5.94 4.03
CA PHE A 125 -7.94 6.49 4.73
C PHE A 125 -8.90 5.36 5.08
N VAL A 126 -9.43 5.36 6.31
CA VAL A 126 -10.44 4.39 6.76
C VAL A 126 -11.78 5.10 6.85
N GLY A 127 -12.85 4.44 6.42
CA GLY A 127 -14.17 5.04 6.44
C GLY A 127 -15.27 4.08 5.97
N ASP A 128 -16.33 4.66 5.48
CA ASP A 128 -17.47 3.96 4.89
C ASP A 128 -17.65 4.37 3.42
N PHE A 129 -18.18 3.44 2.63
CA PHE A 129 -18.49 3.69 1.23
C PHE A 129 -19.90 3.14 0.89
N ASP A 130 -20.74 3.97 0.34
CA ASP A 130 -22.14 3.65 0.04
C ASP A 130 -22.40 3.26 -1.43
N GLY A 131 -21.35 3.17 -2.23
CA GLY A 131 -21.42 2.94 -3.68
C GLY A 131 -21.36 4.24 -4.50
N LYS A 132 -21.24 5.40 -3.85
CA LYS A 132 -21.14 6.72 -4.46
C LYS A 132 -20.13 7.61 -3.77
N THR A 133 -20.16 7.63 -2.44
CA THR A 133 -19.40 8.56 -1.62
C THR A 133 -18.56 7.79 -0.59
N PHE A 134 -17.28 8.12 -0.52
CA PHE A 134 -16.41 7.68 0.56
C PHE A 134 -16.43 8.73 1.68
N THR A 135 -16.81 8.29 2.88
CA THR A 135 -16.85 9.12 4.08
C THR A 135 -15.73 8.66 5.02
N CYS A 136 -14.73 9.51 5.23
CA CYS A 136 -13.56 9.20 6.05
C CYS A 136 -13.88 9.33 7.55
N ASP A 137 -13.48 8.34 8.34
CA ASP A 137 -13.60 8.36 9.81
C ASP A 137 -12.44 9.14 10.45
N THR A 138 -11.29 9.20 9.77
CA THR A 138 -10.09 9.86 10.28
C THR A 138 -10.18 11.37 10.08
N LYS A 139 -9.73 12.15 11.08
CA LYS A 139 -9.69 13.59 10.98
C LYS A 139 -8.79 14.06 9.83
N PRO A 140 -9.13 15.18 9.16
CA PRO A 140 -8.38 15.64 7.99
C PRO A 140 -6.87 15.83 8.23
N GLU A 141 -6.49 16.32 9.40
CA GLU A 141 -5.10 16.59 9.76
C GLU A 141 -4.26 15.34 10.08
N VAL A 142 -4.89 14.16 10.16
CA VAL A 142 -4.21 12.92 10.52
C VAL A 142 -3.82 12.15 9.25
N THR A 143 -2.55 11.87 9.09
CA THR A 143 -2.04 11.02 8.01
C THR A 143 -1.69 9.63 8.55
N LYS A 144 -2.30 8.59 7.96
CA LYS A 144 -1.97 7.19 8.24
C LYS A 144 -1.16 6.65 7.06
N TRP A 145 0.02 6.08 7.34
CA TRP A 145 0.93 5.54 6.34
C TRP A 145 0.85 4.02 6.28
N MET A 146 0.85 3.47 5.06
CA MET A 146 0.87 2.01 4.87
C MET A 146 2.19 1.37 5.29
N ASP A 147 3.28 2.12 5.17
CA ASP A 147 4.62 1.65 5.47
C ASP A 147 5.44 2.80 6.08
N TYR A 148 6.27 2.47 7.06
CA TYR A 148 7.19 3.41 7.71
C TYR A 148 8.63 3.23 7.21
N GLY A 149 8.82 2.47 6.14
CA GLY A 149 10.04 2.45 5.35
C GLY A 149 10.04 3.54 4.28
N LYS A 150 11.15 3.70 3.60
CA LYS A 150 11.30 4.68 2.53
C LYS A 150 10.79 4.17 1.17
N ASP A 151 10.78 2.85 0.99
CA ASP A 151 10.60 2.19 -0.29
C ASP A 151 9.28 1.42 -0.36
N HIS A 152 8.17 2.15 -0.41
CA HIS A 152 6.82 1.58 -0.54
C HIS A 152 5.94 2.57 -1.30
N TYR A 153 5.81 2.36 -2.61
CA TYR A 153 5.08 3.27 -3.48
C TYR A 153 4.30 2.53 -4.56
N ALA A 154 3.32 3.20 -5.15
CA ALA A 154 2.43 2.64 -6.17
C ALA A 154 1.80 1.32 -5.72
N ALA A 155 1.39 1.27 -4.44
CA ALA A 155 0.77 0.10 -3.83
C ALA A 155 -0.57 -0.18 -4.51
N VAL A 156 -0.76 -1.43 -4.94
CA VAL A 156 -2.00 -1.92 -5.56
C VAL A 156 -2.35 -3.30 -5.02
N SER A 157 -3.66 -3.59 -4.96
CA SER A 157 -4.16 -4.89 -4.53
C SER A 157 -4.53 -5.80 -5.69
N TRP A 158 -4.60 -7.10 -5.43
CA TRP A 158 -5.28 -8.06 -6.29
C TRP A 158 -6.77 -8.13 -5.92
N SER A 159 -7.62 -8.10 -6.94
CA SER A 159 -9.05 -8.37 -6.78
C SER A 159 -9.36 -9.86 -7.00
N ASN A 160 -10.50 -10.32 -6.50
CA ASN A 160 -11.00 -11.68 -6.68
C ASN A 160 -10.02 -12.79 -6.25
N THR A 161 -9.23 -12.52 -5.22
CA THR A 161 -8.31 -13.52 -4.66
C THR A 161 -9.08 -14.69 -4.03
N PRO A 162 -8.51 -15.91 -4.03
CA PRO A 162 -9.05 -17.01 -3.24
C PRO A 162 -9.20 -16.59 -1.77
N GLU A 163 -10.25 -17.13 -1.10
CA GLU A 163 -10.49 -16.87 0.32
C GLU A 163 -10.78 -15.40 0.69
N LYS A 164 -11.08 -14.57 -0.31
CA LYS A 164 -11.34 -13.13 -0.12
C LYS A 164 -10.24 -12.37 0.65
N ARG A 165 -9.01 -12.82 0.53
CA ARG A 165 -7.86 -12.10 1.07
C ARG A 165 -7.62 -10.83 0.28
N HIS A 166 -7.15 -9.80 0.96
CA HIS A 166 -6.71 -8.56 0.34
C HIS A 166 -5.19 -8.52 0.35
N THR A 167 -4.59 -8.89 -0.77
CA THR A 167 -3.13 -8.94 -0.93
C THR A 167 -2.67 -7.73 -1.74
N VAL A 168 -1.65 -7.03 -1.25
CA VAL A 168 -1.06 -5.85 -1.92
C VAL A 168 0.40 -6.09 -2.25
N ILE A 169 0.85 -5.44 -3.31
CA ILE A 169 2.26 -5.31 -3.68
C ILE A 169 2.56 -3.83 -3.96
N ALA A 170 3.79 -3.42 -3.73
CA ALA A 170 4.22 -2.05 -4.00
C ALA A 170 5.59 -2.03 -4.70
N TRP A 171 5.91 -0.93 -5.32
CA TRP A 171 7.25 -0.66 -5.82
C TRP A 171 8.19 -0.37 -4.66
N MET A 172 9.20 -1.24 -4.49
CA MET A 172 10.21 -1.13 -3.43
C MET A 172 11.33 -0.20 -3.87
N SER A 173 10.99 1.07 -4.05
CA SER A 173 11.92 2.14 -4.38
C SER A 173 11.31 3.50 -4.01
N ASN A 174 12.07 4.58 -4.28
CA ASN A 174 11.64 5.94 -3.99
C ASN A 174 12.10 6.88 -5.11
N TRP A 175 11.24 7.78 -5.55
CA TRP A 175 11.54 8.73 -6.61
C TRP A 175 12.75 9.64 -6.32
N GLN A 176 13.16 9.79 -5.06
CA GLN A 176 14.36 10.55 -4.70
C GLN A 176 15.63 9.96 -5.30
N TYR A 177 15.70 8.65 -5.56
CA TYR A 177 16.90 7.98 -6.07
C TYR A 177 16.66 6.90 -7.12
N ALA A 178 15.44 6.63 -7.50
CA ALA A 178 15.11 5.54 -8.41
C ALA A 178 15.85 5.63 -9.75
N ASN A 179 16.17 6.84 -10.22
CA ASN A 179 16.93 7.04 -11.45
C ASN A 179 18.44 6.79 -11.29
N ASN A 180 18.93 6.70 -10.05
CA ASN A 180 20.35 6.56 -9.71
C ASN A 180 20.73 5.16 -9.22
N VAL A 181 19.81 4.18 -9.31
CA VAL A 181 20.10 2.80 -8.92
C VAL A 181 21.13 2.18 -9.89
N PRO A 182 22.06 1.32 -9.39
CA PRO A 182 23.18 0.82 -10.18
C PRO A 182 22.85 -0.26 -11.18
N THR A 183 21.61 -0.77 -11.18
CA THR A 183 21.17 -1.82 -12.09
C THR A 183 21.04 -1.29 -13.54
N LYS A 184 21.39 -2.14 -14.53
CA LYS A 184 21.39 -1.76 -15.95
C LYS A 184 20.21 -2.35 -16.72
N GLN A 185 19.85 -3.61 -16.44
CA GLN A 185 18.79 -4.35 -17.17
C GLN A 185 17.39 -4.03 -16.63
N PHE A 186 17.28 -3.69 -15.36
CA PHE A 186 16.05 -3.32 -14.69
C PHE A 186 16.33 -2.25 -13.64
N ARG A 187 15.27 -1.59 -13.16
CA ARG A 187 15.39 -0.62 -12.06
C ARG A 187 14.40 -0.98 -10.98
N SER A 188 14.92 -1.02 -9.73
CA SER A 188 14.15 -1.29 -8.52
C SER A 188 13.66 -2.73 -8.39
N ALA A 189 12.84 -2.98 -7.38
CA ALA A 189 12.22 -4.26 -7.08
C ALA A 189 10.79 -4.02 -6.63
N ASN A 190 10.00 -5.06 -6.52
CA ASN A 190 8.72 -5.03 -5.83
C ASN A 190 8.90 -5.48 -4.38
N THR A 191 8.01 -5.04 -3.50
CA THR A 191 7.93 -5.56 -2.13
C THR A 191 7.53 -7.03 -2.15
N LEU A 192 7.72 -7.74 -1.05
CA LEU A 192 6.99 -8.99 -0.85
C LEU A 192 5.48 -8.69 -0.85
N PRO A 193 4.66 -9.59 -1.43
CA PRO A 193 3.21 -9.49 -1.29
C PRO A 193 2.82 -9.52 0.19
N ARG A 194 1.85 -8.68 0.58
CA ARG A 194 1.36 -8.58 1.96
C ARG A 194 -0.14 -8.71 2.00
N ASP A 195 -0.65 -9.56 2.86
CA ASP A 195 -2.07 -9.58 3.20
C ASP A 195 -2.37 -8.45 4.18
N ILE A 196 -3.44 -7.70 3.90
CA ILE A 196 -3.84 -6.54 4.68
C ILE A 196 -5.21 -6.73 5.29
N GLU A 197 -5.37 -6.23 6.50
CA GLU A 197 -6.62 -6.16 7.25
C GLU A 197 -6.58 -4.94 8.18
N LEU A 198 -7.69 -4.61 8.81
CA LEU A 198 -7.73 -3.58 9.84
C LEU A 198 -7.61 -4.19 11.22
N TYR A 199 -7.06 -3.43 12.17
CA TYR A 199 -7.12 -3.73 13.60
C TYR A 199 -7.44 -2.47 14.40
N GLU A 200 -8.07 -2.65 15.56
CA GLU A 200 -8.38 -1.55 16.46
C GLU A 200 -7.21 -1.33 17.43
N GLY A 201 -6.67 -0.12 17.43
CA GLY A 201 -5.62 0.28 18.37
C GLY A 201 -6.14 0.52 19.79
N SER A 202 -5.23 0.68 20.74
CA SER A 202 -5.59 0.97 22.14
C SER A 202 -6.28 2.33 22.34
N ASP A 203 -6.22 3.19 21.35
CA ASP A 203 -6.89 4.49 21.27
C ASP A 203 -8.30 4.43 20.63
N GLY A 204 -8.74 3.24 20.22
CA GLY A 204 -10.02 3.01 19.55
C GLY A 204 -10.01 3.33 18.05
N GLU A 205 -8.88 3.76 17.51
CA GLU A 205 -8.72 4.04 16.09
C GLU A 205 -8.43 2.77 15.30
N LEU A 206 -8.85 2.75 14.03
CA LEU A 206 -8.55 1.65 13.12
C LEU A 206 -7.25 1.90 12.34
N TYR A 207 -6.41 0.89 12.33
CA TYR A 207 -5.13 0.88 11.65
C TYR A 207 -5.02 -0.29 10.67
N LEU A 208 -4.24 -0.10 9.61
CA LEU A 208 -3.91 -1.13 8.66
C LEU A 208 -2.83 -2.05 9.22
N ALA A 209 -3.10 -3.34 9.29
CA ALA A 209 -2.12 -4.38 9.52
C ALA A 209 -1.70 -4.97 8.17
N ALA A 210 -0.41 -5.14 7.97
CA ALA A 210 0.15 -5.76 6.77
C ALA A 210 1.09 -6.90 7.20
N THR A 211 0.81 -8.11 6.75
CA THR A 211 1.62 -9.29 7.03
C THR A 211 2.09 -9.92 5.71
N PRO A 212 3.30 -10.50 5.64
CA PRO A 212 3.71 -11.22 4.45
C PRO A 212 2.65 -12.25 4.04
N ALA A 213 2.31 -12.29 2.76
CA ALA A 213 1.33 -13.24 2.25
C ALA A 213 1.74 -14.68 2.53
N LEU A 214 0.77 -15.57 2.74
CA LEU A 214 1.04 -16.97 3.14
C LEU A 214 1.98 -17.70 2.16
N GLU A 215 1.92 -17.36 0.90
CA GLU A 215 2.74 -17.93 -0.17
C GLU A 215 4.24 -17.66 0.03
N VAL A 216 4.60 -16.59 0.73
CA VAL A 216 5.99 -16.26 1.07
C VAL A 216 6.62 -17.36 1.93
N ASN A 217 5.81 -18.09 2.70
CA ASN A 217 6.31 -19.23 3.50
C ASN A 217 6.95 -20.33 2.64
N ALA A 218 6.55 -20.48 1.38
CA ALA A 218 7.14 -21.45 0.47
C ALA A 218 8.60 -21.13 0.09
N LEU A 219 9.05 -19.91 0.33
CA LEU A 219 10.44 -19.51 0.13
C LEU A 219 11.37 -19.93 1.26
N ARG A 220 10.81 -20.38 2.39
CA ARG A 220 11.61 -20.83 3.53
C ARG A 220 12.30 -22.16 3.23
N THR A 221 13.61 -22.20 3.41
CA THR A 221 14.44 -23.40 3.27
C THR A 221 15.07 -23.77 4.60
N GLY A 222 15.09 -25.05 4.92
CA GLY A 222 15.73 -25.55 6.14
C GLY A 222 14.95 -25.30 7.44
N LYS A 223 15.65 -25.45 8.56
CA LYS A 223 15.08 -25.30 9.91
C LYS A 223 15.35 -23.91 10.47
N ALA A 224 14.35 -23.32 11.14
CA ALA A 224 14.53 -22.08 11.86
C ALA A 224 15.55 -22.25 13.00
N LEU A 225 16.49 -21.32 13.11
CA LEU A 225 17.39 -21.19 14.25
C LEU A 225 16.69 -20.39 15.34
N LYS A 226 16.68 -20.90 16.56
CA LYS A 226 16.05 -20.25 17.70
C LYS A 226 17.11 -19.77 18.70
N TYR A 227 16.99 -18.53 19.11
CA TYR A 227 17.81 -17.96 20.17
C TYR A 227 16.96 -17.66 21.39
N GLY A 228 17.48 -17.98 22.57
CA GLY A 228 16.81 -17.66 23.82
C GLY A 228 16.71 -16.16 24.07
N ALA A 229 15.79 -15.78 24.96
CA ALA A 229 15.63 -14.40 25.39
C ALA A 229 16.93 -13.86 26.03
N PHE A 230 17.19 -12.59 25.80
CA PHE A 230 18.28 -11.86 26.45
C PHE A 230 17.85 -10.43 26.75
N SER A 231 18.49 -9.79 27.73
CA SER A 231 18.26 -8.39 28.03
C SER A 231 19.36 -7.54 27.40
N ALA A 232 18.95 -6.53 26.64
CA ALA A 232 19.81 -5.48 26.17
C ALA A 232 19.55 -4.23 27.05
N GLY A 233 20.54 -3.80 27.81
CA GLY A 233 20.49 -2.52 28.51
C GLY A 233 20.93 -1.38 27.58
N THR A 234 21.65 -0.40 28.13
CA THR A 234 22.26 0.69 27.34
C THR A 234 23.43 0.25 26.49
N LYS A 235 23.92 -0.99 26.67
CA LYS A 235 25.06 -1.54 25.92
C LYS A 235 24.57 -2.30 24.69
N LYS A 236 25.32 -2.17 23.60
CA LYS A 236 25.12 -2.96 22.38
C LYS A 236 25.30 -4.45 22.70
N VAL A 237 24.33 -5.29 22.35
CA VAL A 237 24.43 -6.74 22.38
C VAL A 237 24.53 -7.23 20.95
N SER A 238 25.62 -7.97 20.65
CA SER A 238 25.83 -8.55 19.32
C SER A 238 25.64 -10.06 19.36
N ARG A 239 25.01 -10.59 18.32
CA ARG A 239 24.87 -12.04 18.10
C ARG A 239 25.33 -12.38 16.68
N LYS A 240 26.19 -13.34 16.52
CA LYS A 240 26.52 -13.86 15.20
C LYS A 240 25.43 -14.82 14.76
N LEU A 241 24.83 -14.55 13.60
CA LEU A 241 23.88 -15.46 12.99
C LEU A 241 24.66 -16.45 12.13
N PRO A 242 24.50 -17.77 12.32
CA PRO A 242 25.20 -18.80 11.54
C PRO A 242 24.43 -19.01 10.19
N VAL A 243 24.16 -17.95 9.48
CA VAL A 243 23.63 -18.01 8.11
C VAL A 243 24.80 -17.97 7.16
N GLU A 244 24.88 -18.95 6.27
CA GLU A 244 25.73 -18.85 5.12
C GLU A 244 25.37 -17.61 4.32
N ASN A 245 26.36 -16.90 3.88
CA ASN A 245 26.36 -15.48 3.53
C ASN A 245 25.56 -15.11 2.27
N SER A 246 24.35 -15.62 2.09
CA SER A 246 23.49 -15.26 0.95
C SER A 246 22.81 -13.88 1.12
N GLY A 247 22.76 -13.35 2.35
CA GLY A 247 21.99 -12.14 2.67
C GLY A 247 20.47 -12.32 2.59
N ILE A 248 19.99 -13.52 2.23
CA ILE A 248 18.57 -13.84 2.11
C ILE A 248 18.15 -14.61 3.35
N CYS A 249 17.42 -13.94 4.26
CA CYS A 249 16.94 -14.57 5.49
C CYS A 249 15.66 -13.89 5.98
N GLU A 250 14.90 -14.62 6.78
CA GLU A 250 13.79 -14.08 7.57
C GLU A 250 14.23 -14.06 9.03
N ILE A 251 13.97 -12.94 9.71
CA ILE A 251 14.29 -12.76 11.12
C ILE A 251 13.02 -12.38 11.86
N ASN A 252 12.61 -13.21 12.82
CA ASN A 252 11.50 -12.94 13.71
C ASN A 252 12.05 -12.53 15.08
N LEU A 253 11.69 -11.34 15.54
CA LEU A 253 12.12 -10.77 16.80
C LEU A 253 10.91 -10.42 17.65
N GLU A 254 10.90 -10.89 18.88
CA GLU A 254 9.96 -10.42 19.90
C GLU A 254 10.68 -9.44 20.82
N LEU A 255 10.15 -8.23 20.94
CA LEU A 255 10.74 -7.12 21.67
C LEU A 255 9.82 -6.68 22.81
N ALA A 256 10.40 -6.56 24.00
CA ALA A 256 9.75 -5.95 25.17
C ALA A 256 10.54 -4.70 25.59
N PRO A 257 10.30 -3.53 25.00
CA PRO A 257 11.14 -2.34 25.21
C PRO A 257 11.04 -1.75 26.63
N ARG A 258 10.02 -2.15 27.42
CA ARG A 258 9.79 -1.66 28.78
C ARG A 258 9.86 -0.11 28.85
N SER A 259 10.91 0.43 29.49
CA SER A 259 11.15 1.88 29.66
C SER A 259 12.02 2.48 28.55
N ALA A 260 12.45 1.73 27.56
CA ALA A 260 13.31 2.25 26.50
C ALA A 260 12.49 3.10 25.52
N ASP A 261 12.94 4.32 25.24
CA ASP A 261 12.33 5.21 24.26
C ASP A 261 12.65 4.78 22.82
N LYS A 262 13.79 4.14 22.62
CA LYS A 262 14.25 3.67 21.31
C LYS A 262 14.91 2.31 21.40
N VAL A 263 14.65 1.46 20.41
CA VAL A 263 15.33 0.19 20.21
C VAL A 263 15.97 0.23 18.82
N TYR A 264 17.26 -0.10 18.76
CA TYR A 264 18.01 -0.17 17.51
C TYR A 264 18.32 -1.63 17.19
N ILE A 265 17.92 -2.07 16.01
CA ILE A 265 18.24 -3.37 15.46
C ILE A 265 19.19 -3.13 14.30
N THR A 266 20.39 -3.69 14.38
CA THR A 266 21.40 -3.54 13.35
C THR A 266 21.75 -4.91 12.80
N LEU A 267 21.60 -5.08 11.50
CA LEU A 267 22.08 -6.23 10.76
C LEU A 267 23.33 -5.81 10.00
N SER A 268 24.40 -6.59 10.10
CA SER A 268 25.64 -6.30 9.40
C SER A 268 26.30 -7.58 8.93
N ASN A 269 26.95 -7.49 7.80
CA ASN A 269 27.94 -8.45 7.35
C ASN A 269 29.29 -7.71 7.15
N ASP A 270 30.27 -8.37 6.62
CA ASP A 270 31.62 -7.77 6.42
C ASP A 270 31.62 -6.62 5.40
N CYS A 271 30.54 -6.45 4.61
CA CYS A 271 30.42 -5.45 3.54
C CYS A 271 29.33 -4.40 3.76
N LEU A 272 28.27 -4.71 4.51
CA LEU A 272 27.07 -3.87 4.61
C LEU A 272 26.57 -3.75 6.05
N LEU A 273 26.20 -2.54 6.42
CA LEU A 273 25.57 -2.23 7.69
C LEU A 273 24.11 -1.78 7.41
N TYR A 274 23.14 -2.55 7.89
CA TYR A 274 21.72 -2.18 7.86
C TYR A 274 21.30 -1.75 9.26
N THR A 275 20.77 -0.55 9.39
CA THR A 275 20.17 -0.06 10.63
C THR A 275 18.71 0.24 10.40
N SER A 276 17.82 -0.36 11.18
CA SER A 276 16.42 0.03 11.25
C SER A 276 16.14 0.60 12.63
N PRO A 277 15.87 1.90 12.76
CA PRO A 277 15.23 2.41 13.95
C PRO A 277 13.77 1.90 13.94
N SER A 278 13.35 1.26 15.03
CA SER A 278 11.90 1.06 15.27
C SER A 278 11.38 2.35 15.92
N PRO A 279 10.56 3.16 15.22
CA PRO A 279 9.91 4.27 15.88
C PRO A 279 8.91 3.69 16.89
N ARG A 280 8.96 4.13 18.14
CA ARG A 280 7.75 4.13 18.93
C ARG A 280 6.77 5.04 18.20
N ASP A 281 5.53 4.59 18.04
CA ASP A 281 4.44 5.44 17.67
C ASP A 281 4.57 6.79 18.36
N LYS A 282 4.83 7.81 17.59
CA LYS A 282 4.64 9.17 18.09
C LYS A 282 3.13 9.38 18.10
N ARG A 283 2.55 9.23 19.28
CA ARG A 283 1.23 9.74 19.59
C ARG A 283 1.21 11.25 19.47
#